data_0196bf6adb423b30f14ad0dedcf6ce65
#
_entry.id   0196bf6adb423b30f14ad0dedcf6ce65
#
_cell.length_a   1.000
_cell.length_b   1.000
_cell.length_c   1.000
_cell.angle_alpha   90.00
_cell.angle_beta   90.00
_cell.angle_gamma   90.00
#
_symmetry.space_group_name_H-M   'P 1'
#
loop_
_entity.id
_entity.type
_entity.pdbx_description
1 polymer ?
#
loop_
_entity_poly.entity_id
_entity_poly.type
_entity_poly.pdbx_seq_one_letter_code
_entity_poly.pdbx_strand_id
1 'polypeptide(L)'
;MSNINEKNQGPRWYVAHTYTGYENKVKDSIEKIVENRGLGHLIYDVRVPATIERVLDENGKPVLDKNGDEKLVEIKRFPSYVFVKMTMTDESWHVVRNITGVTGFVGPG
;
A
#
# COMPACT_ATOMS: atom_id res chain seq x y z
N MET A 1 -19.91 10.49 7.22
CA MET A 1 -18.71 10.34 8.06
C MET A 1 -19.06 10.18 9.53
N SER A 2 -20.20 10.63 9.90
CA SER A 2 -20.59 10.61 11.33
C SER A 2 -20.57 9.21 11.96
N ASN A 3 -20.74 8.15 11.14
CA ASN A 3 -20.81 6.81 11.69
C ASN A 3 -19.49 6.06 11.73
N ILE A 4 -18.41 6.67 11.27
CA ILE A 4 -17.12 5.99 11.24
C ILE A 4 -16.70 5.58 12.66
N ASN A 5 -16.74 6.54 13.58
CA ASN A 5 -16.28 6.27 14.94
C ASN A 5 -17.19 5.31 15.70
N GLU A 6 -18.48 5.36 15.43
CA GLU A 6 -19.44 4.51 16.10
C GLU A 6 -19.32 3.05 15.68
N LYS A 7 -19.03 2.81 14.41
CA LYS A 7 -19.01 1.48 13.86
C LYS A 7 -17.65 0.84 13.81
N ASN A 8 -16.64 1.67 14.00
CA ASN A 8 -15.29 1.19 13.84
C ASN A 8 -14.83 0.52 15.11
N GLN A 9 -14.59 -0.75 15.01
CA GLN A 9 -14.29 -1.58 16.17
C GLN A 9 -12.80 -1.90 16.25
N GLY A 10 -11.95 -1.11 15.62
CA GLY A 10 -10.52 -1.28 15.68
C GLY A 10 -9.90 -1.46 14.31
N PRO A 11 -8.72 -2.09 14.27
CA PRO A 11 -7.97 -2.19 13.02
C PRO A 11 -8.68 -3.05 11.98
N ARG A 12 -8.71 -2.55 10.76
CA ARG A 12 -9.24 -3.28 9.61
C ARG A 12 -8.39 -2.94 8.39
N TRP A 13 -8.43 -3.80 7.40
CA TRP A 13 -7.80 -3.52 6.12
C TRP A 13 -8.72 -2.69 5.25
N TYR A 14 -8.18 -1.62 4.70
CA TYR A 14 -8.87 -0.76 3.74
C TYR A 14 -8.04 -0.70 2.46
N VAL A 15 -8.70 -0.36 1.36
CA VAL A 15 -8.05 -0.27 0.07
C VAL A 15 -8.06 1.18 -0.38
N ALA A 16 -6.90 1.74 -0.63
CA ALA A 16 -6.75 3.07 -1.19
C ALA A 16 -6.45 2.96 -2.67
N HIS A 17 -7.18 3.73 -3.49
CA HIS A 17 -6.90 3.83 -4.91
C HIS A 17 -5.87 4.91 -5.16
N THR A 18 -4.91 4.61 -6.03
CA THR A 18 -3.83 5.54 -6.36
C THR A 18 -3.73 5.72 -7.86
N TYR A 19 -2.98 6.72 -8.28
CA TYR A 19 -2.54 6.75 -9.66
C TYR A 19 -1.62 5.56 -9.91
N THR A 20 -1.72 4.98 -11.11
CA THR A 20 -0.86 3.87 -11.49
C THR A 20 0.61 4.29 -11.45
N GLY A 21 1.43 3.48 -10.82
CA GLY A 21 2.85 3.78 -10.65
C GLY A 21 3.19 4.51 -9.37
N TYR A 22 2.18 4.97 -8.62
CA TYR A 22 2.39 5.70 -7.37
C TYR A 22 2.30 4.82 -6.14
N GLU A 23 2.07 3.54 -6.30
CA GLU A 23 1.79 2.63 -5.19
C GLU A 23 2.90 2.65 -4.14
N ASN A 24 4.15 2.50 -4.57
CA ASN A 24 5.27 2.48 -3.63
C ASN A 24 5.51 3.85 -3.01
N LYS A 25 5.32 4.91 -3.78
CA LYS A 25 5.43 6.28 -3.25
C LYS A 25 4.39 6.54 -2.17
N VAL A 26 3.16 6.09 -2.42
CA VAL A 26 2.07 6.25 -1.46
C VAL A 26 2.39 5.50 -0.18
N LYS A 27 2.84 4.25 -0.31
CA LYS A 27 3.25 3.46 0.87
C LYS A 27 4.32 4.18 1.68
N ASP A 28 5.37 4.64 1.02
CA ASP A 28 6.47 5.34 1.69
C ASP A 28 5.99 6.62 2.38
N SER A 29 5.13 7.37 1.71
CA SER A 29 4.59 8.61 2.27
C SER A 29 3.73 8.37 3.49
N ILE A 30 2.89 7.34 3.45
CA ILE A 30 2.07 6.98 4.61
C ILE A 30 2.98 6.58 5.78
N GLU A 31 3.96 5.73 5.53
CA GLU A 31 4.87 5.27 6.58
C GLU A 31 5.63 6.42 7.21
N LYS A 32 6.08 7.37 6.40
CA LYS A 32 6.79 8.55 6.92
C LYS A 32 5.90 9.43 7.78
N ILE A 33 4.67 9.65 7.36
CA ILE A 33 3.74 10.46 8.14
C ILE A 33 3.39 9.76 9.45
N VAL A 34 3.17 8.46 9.42
CA VAL A 34 2.89 7.69 10.63
C VAL A 34 4.03 7.84 11.63
N GLU A 35 5.26 7.72 11.15
CA GLU A 35 6.43 7.88 12.02
C GLU A 35 6.55 9.32 12.52
N ASN A 36 6.46 10.29 11.63
CA ASN A 36 6.70 11.69 11.98
C ASN A 36 5.62 12.28 12.88
N ARG A 37 4.40 11.83 12.74
CA ARG A 37 3.27 12.37 13.52
C ARG A 37 2.80 11.44 14.63
N GLY A 38 3.49 10.33 14.84
CA GLY A 38 3.13 9.40 15.91
C GLY A 38 1.76 8.75 15.72
N LEU A 39 1.45 8.33 14.51
CA LEU A 39 0.12 7.79 14.19
C LEU A 39 0.07 6.26 14.19
N GLY A 40 1.06 5.62 14.82
CA GLY A 40 1.10 4.16 14.87
C GLY A 40 -0.07 3.52 15.63
N HIS A 41 -0.78 4.30 16.41
CA HIS A 41 -1.99 3.84 17.11
C HIS A 41 -3.23 3.86 16.20
N LEU A 42 -3.13 4.43 15.00
CA LEU A 42 -4.24 4.50 14.06
C LEU A 42 -3.94 3.78 12.74
N ILE A 43 -2.71 3.86 12.26
CA ILE A 43 -2.31 3.26 10.99
C ILE A 43 -1.20 2.26 11.28
N TYR A 44 -1.47 0.98 11.07
CA TYR A 44 -0.64 -0.11 11.60
C TYR A 44 0.24 -0.76 10.54
N ASP A 45 -0.23 -0.83 9.30
CA ASP A 45 0.49 -1.52 8.23
C ASP A 45 0.03 -0.98 6.89
N VAL A 46 0.94 -0.97 5.92
CA VAL A 46 0.64 -0.55 4.55
C VAL A 46 1.30 -1.55 3.62
N ARG A 47 0.55 -2.07 2.67
CA ARG A 47 1.07 -3.07 1.73
C ARG A 47 0.69 -2.73 0.30
N VAL A 48 1.65 -2.95 -0.59
CA VAL A 48 1.42 -2.92 -2.03
C VAL A 48 1.32 -4.37 -2.48
N PRO A 49 0.16 -4.81 -2.96
CA PRO A 49 0.00 -6.21 -3.34
C PRO A 49 0.87 -6.55 -4.55
N ALA A 50 1.84 -7.41 -4.34
CA ALA A 50 2.83 -7.76 -5.35
C ALA A 50 3.38 -9.15 -5.08
N THR A 51 3.96 -9.75 -6.12
CA THR A 51 4.72 -10.98 -5.97
C THR A 51 6.11 -10.77 -6.52
N ILE A 52 7.07 -11.53 -6.00
CA ILE A 52 8.44 -11.54 -6.51
C ILE A 52 8.58 -12.76 -7.40
N GLU A 53 8.98 -12.54 -8.64
CA GLU A 53 9.12 -13.64 -9.62
C GLU A 53 10.49 -13.60 -10.26
N ARG A 54 10.97 -14.76 -10.68
CA ARG A 54 12.22 -14.86 -11.40
C ARG A 54 12.04 -14.34 -12.82
N VAL A 55 13.07 -13.69 -13.34
CA VAL A 55 13.10 -13.32 -14.75
C VAL A 55 13.61 -14.52 -15.54
N LEU A 56 12.84 -14.96 -16.51
CA LEU A 56 13.21 -16.08 -17.36
C LEU A 56 13.56 -15.59 -18.77
N ASP A 57 14.51 -16.28 -19.42
CA ASP A 57 14.83 -16.01 -20.81
C ASP A 57 13.84 -16.73 -21.75
N GLU A 58 14.06 -16.60 -23.04
CA GLU A 58 13.17 -17.20 -24.04
C GLU A 58 13.15 -18.73 -23.99
N ASN A 59 14.17 -19.37 -23.40
CA ASN A 59 14.23 -20.80 -23.21
C ASN A 59 13.68 -21.27 -21.88
N GLY A 60 13.15 -20.35 -21.08
CA GLY A 60 12.59 -20.66 -19.76
C GLY A 60 13.63 -20.81 -18.67
N LYS A 61 14.86 -20.38 -18.92
CA LYS A 61 15.93 -20.46 -17.92
C LYS A 61 16.05 -19.16 -17.15
N PRO A 62 16.37 -19.23 -15.85
CA PRO A 62 16.55 -18.01 -15.07
C PRO A 62 17.66 -17.12 -15.62
N VAL A 63 17.39 -15.83 -15.71
CA VAL A 63 18.39 -14.82 -16.03
C VAL A 63 19.15 -14.51 -14.76
N LEU A 64 20.48 -14.45 -14.87
CA LEU A 64 21.33 -14.16 -13.70
C LEU A 64 21.82 -12.72 -13.76
N ASP A 65 22.01 -12.15 -12.58
CA ASP A 65 22.64 -10.85 -12.47
C ASP A 65 24.16 -10.99 -12.52
N LYS A 66 24.88 -9.87 -12.40
CA LYS A 66 26.33 -9.89 -12.49
C LYS A 66 27.01 -10.59 -11.33
N ASN A 67 26.30 -10.89 -10.26
CA ASN A 67 26.82 -11.63 -9.12
C ASN A 67 26.54 -13.12 -9.21
N GLY A 68 25.87 -13.57 -10.27
CA GLY A 68 25.49 -14.95 -10.46
C GLY A 68 24.20 -15.36 -9.79
N ASP A 69 23.48 -14.41 -9.20
CA ASP A 69 22.20 -14.67 -8.56
C ASP A 69 21.05 -14.52 -9.56
N GLU A 70 19.98 -15.25 -9.35
CA GLU A 70 18.80 -15.15 -10.19
C GLU A 70 18.21 -13.73 -10.10
N LYS A 71 17.91 -13.14 -11.26
CA LYS A 71 17.22 -11.86 -11.29
C LYS A 71 15.78 -12.03 -10.85
N LEU A 72 15.32 -11.11 -10.02
CA LEU A 72 13.96 -11.09 -9.52
C LEU A 72 13.27 -9.82 -9.98
N VAL A 73 11.97 -9.90 -10.19
CA VAL A 73 11.15 -8.76 -10.56
C VAL A 73 9.90 -8.74 -9.69
N GLU A 74 9.52 -7.53 -9.27
CA GLU A 74 8.28 -7.34 -8.54
C GLU A 74 7.15 -7.16 -9.54
N ILE A 75 6.11 -7.98 -9.40
CA ILE A 75 4.91 -7.89 -10.24
C ILE A 75 3.75 -7.45 -9.35
N LYS A 76 3.21 -6.27 -9.62
CA LYS A 76 2.07 -5.77 -8.88
C LYS A 76 0.81 -6.48 -9.35
N ARG A 77 0.11 -7.11 -8.40
CA ARG A 77 -1.09 -7.90 -8.70
C ARG A 77 -2.34 -7.06 -8.83
N PHE A 78 -2.38 -5.93 -8.13
CA PHE A 78 -3.50 -4.99 -8.19
C PHE A 78 -2.94 -3.60 -8.39
N PRO A 79 -2.57 -3.24 -9.64
CA PRO A 79 -2.05 -1.89 -9.91
C PRO A 79 -3.07 -0.84 -9.49
N SER A 80 -2.57 0.29 -9.02
CA SER A 80 -3.37 1.42 -8.55
C SER A 80 -4.05 1.20 -7.20
N TYR A 81 -3.65 0.17 -6.44
CA TYR A 81 -4.21 -0.08 -5.12
C TYR A 81 -3.12 -0.24 -4.07
N VAL A 82 -3.40 0.27 -2.88
CA VAL A 82 -2.54 0.12 -1.71
C VAL A 82 -3.44 -0.31 -0.56
N PHE A 83 -3.02 -1.34 0.16
CA PHE A 83 -3.78 -1.85 1.30
C PHE A 83 -3.26 -1.23 2.57
N VAL A 84 -4.14 -0.66 3.37
CA VAL A 84 -3.80 0.01 4.62
C VAL A 84 -4.58 -0.62 5.74
N LYS A 85 -3.85 -1.12 6.75
CA LYS A 85 -4.48 -1.61 7.97
C LYS A 85 -4.53 -0.47 8.96
N MET A 86 -5.72 -0.03 9.31
CA MET A 86 -5.89 1.15 10.15
C MET A 86 -7.19 1.08 10.92
N THR A 87 -7.25 1.84 12.00
CA THR A 87 -8.51 2.18 12.65
C THR A 87 -9.05 3.41 11.95
N MET A 88 -10.24 3.30 11.38
CA MET A 88 -10.81 4.40 10.60
C MET A 88 -11.37 5.46 11.54
N THR A 89 -10.75 6.61 11.52
CA THR A 89 -11.20 7.81 12.22
C THR A 89 -11.14 8.97 11.24
N ASP A 90 -11.69 10.11 11.62
CA ASP A 90 -11.57 11.29 10.78
C ASP A 90 -10.10 11.63 10.54
N GLU A 91 -9.28 11.51 11.58
CA GLU A 91 -7.85 11.81 11.46
C GLU A 91 -7.15 10.85 10.48
N SER A 92 -7.30 9.56 10.67
CA SER A 92 -6.62 8.59 9.80
C SER A 92 -7.15 8.67 8.37
N TRP A 93 -8.44 8.90 8.20
CA TRP A 93 -9.05 9.06 6.89
C TRP A 93 -8.41 10.25 6.15
N HIS A 94 -8.32 11.39 6.83
CA HIS A 94 -7.74 12.59 6.22
C HIS A 94 -6.26 12.41 5.90
N VAL A 95 -5.51 11.74 6.76
CA VAL A 95 -4.09 11.49 6.52
C VAL A 95 -3.90 10.70 5.23
N VAL A 96 -4.58 9.58 5.11
CA VAL A 96 -4.42 8.72 3.93
C VAL A 96 -4.98 9.40 2.68
N ARG A 97 -6.15 10.01 2.80
CA ARG A 97 -6.80 10.64 1.65
C ARG A 97 -5.97 11.79 1.07
N ASN A 98 -5.19 12.46 1.88
CA ASN A 98 -4.40 13.61 1.46
C ASN A 98 -2.97 13.25 1.02
N ILE A 99 -2.61 11.99 1.04
CA ILE A 99 -1.32 11.57 0.51
C ILE A 99 -1.29 11.80 -0.99
N THR A 100 -0.21 12.41 -1.47
CA THR A 100 -0.03 12.64 -2.91
C THR A 100 -0.04 11.29 -3.65
N GLY A 101 -0.90 11.19 -4.64
CA GLY A 101 -1.07 9.98 -5.42
C GLY A 101 -2.30 9.17 -5.04
N VAL A 102 -2.89 9.41 -3.87
CA VAL A 102 -4.14 8.76 -3.47
C VAL A 102 -5.31 9.50 -4.09
N THR A 103 -6.19 8.77 -4.74
CA THR A 103 -7.41 9.33 -5.35
C THR A 103 -8.64 9.10 -4.51
N GLY A 104 -8.58 8.18 -3.56
CA GLY A 104 -9.68 7.92 -2.64
C GLY A 104 -9.63 6.51 -2.09
N PHE A 105 -10.58 6.19 -1.23
CA PHE A 105 -10.76 4.83 -0.75
C PHE A 105 -11.70 4.07 -1.69
N VAL A 106 -11.50 2.76 -1.74
CA VAL A 106 -12.33 1.85 -2.54
C VAL A 106 -13.35 1.20 -1.63
N GLY A 107 -14.57 1.04 -2.16
CA GLY A 107 -15.63 0.33 -1.46
C GLY A 107 -16.49 1.23 -0.60
N PRO A 108 -17.44 0.62 0.12
CA PRO A 108 -18.34 1.39 0.95
C PRO A 108 -17.56 1.92 2.14
N GLY A 109 -17.59 3.16 2.32
CA GLY A 109 -16.81 3.62 3.47
C GLY A 109 -16.92 5.06 3.64
#